data_e0d3e3345d211c5da5c4ca0ab59864d0
#
_entry.id   e0d3e3345d211c5da5c4ca0ab59864d0
#
_cell.length_a   1.000
_cell.length_b   1.000
_cell.length_c   1.000
_cell.angle_alpha   90.00
_cell.angle_beta   90.00
_cell.angle_gamma   90.00
#
_symmetry.space_group_name_H-M   'P 1'
#
loop_
_entity.id
_entity.type
_entity.pdbx_description
1 polymer ?
#
loop_
_entity_poly.entity_id
_entity_poly.type
_entity_poly.pdbx_seq_one_letter_code
_entity_poly.pdbx_strand_id
1 'polypeptide(L)'
;MAGRVVGVVGVLCVALGVSGAFGQDITPRAKEQEMPVAITNAKVHVVSGPVIESGFVLFDKGKIVEVGAMGGGRVFTGTTRVIDAKGKRVFPGMISPFTQLGLAEIATVRASRDFNETGDLTPEVYAAVAVNPDSWLFPVARVNGVLASGVFPTGGSVPGRASVLRHEGWTWEDMTVRRDAGLIVSWPSMRTVTAWWMDKSEDDQRKDREKAIDRIREAFRLARAYIAEKDGPAGAAVPVDLRWEAMRGVLAADAAKRSLVFFEAQEFDQINAAVSFAVEQGLKAVIVGGRDAALCIELLKKHDVGVIYNNVMGMPRRDDAGYDDGYAAPAKLEAAGVRFCLASGEETPHERNLPYAAGMAAAHGLSVEAATKAVTLGAAQVLGVSDLLGSLEAGKEATLFVCDGEAIDVTTQIEMVFIQGKEIALVNKQTALAEKYREKYRREKAAK
;
A
#
# COMPACT_ATOMS: atom_id res chain seq x y z
N MET A 1 -64.49 -64.21 7.90
CA MET A 1 -63.06 -64.35 7.50
C MET A 1 -62.60 -63.01 7.03
N ALA A 2 -61.79 -62.32 7.83
CA ALA A 2 -61.34 -60.97 7.58
C ALA A 2 -59.91 -61.00 6.99
N GLY A 3 -59.77 -60.53 5.79
CA GLY A 3 -58.48 -60.39 5.12
C GLY A 3 -57.90 -58.97 5.37
N ARG A 4 -56.76 -58.90 6.09
CA ARG A 4 -56.01 -57.59 6.29
C ARG A 4 -55.14 -57.38 5.06
N VAL A 5 -55.37 -56.21 4.41
CA VAL A 5 -54.43 -55.67 3.42
C VAL A 5 -53.45 -54.71 4.16
N VAL A 6 -52.16 -55.11 4.16
CA VAL A 6 -51.06 -54.26 4.67
C VAL A 6 -50.55 -53.44 3.52
N GLY A 7 -50.82 -52.13 3.57
CA GLY A 7 -50.26 -51.16 2.63
C GLY A 7 -48.86 -50.74 3.06
N VAL A 8 -47.86 -51.00 2.22
CA VAL A 8 -46.49 -50.50 2.36
C VAL A 8 -46.44 -49.05 1.86
N VAL A 9 -46.26 -48.11 2.76
CA VAL A 9 -45.98 -46.71 2.42
C VAL A 9 -44.48 -46.60 2.18
N GLY A 10 -44.09 -46.47 0.93
CA GLY A 10 -42.73 -46.16 0.53
C GLY A 10 -42.43 -44.67 0.78
N VAL A 11 -41.55 -44.42 1.74
CA VAL A 11 -41.01 -43.06 1.95
C VAL A 11 -39.95 -42.79 0.88
N LEU A 12 -40.31 -41.95 -0.08
CA LEU A 12 -39.37 -41.43 -1.10
C LEU A 12 -38.53 -40.30 -0.46
N CYS A 13 -37.32 -40.62 0.01
CA CYS A 13 -36.35 -39.62 0.40
C CYS A 13 -35.84 -38.90 -0.86
N VAL A 14 -36.41 -37.73 -1.14
CA VAL A 14 -35.84 -36.78 -2.12
C VAL A 14 -34.62 -36.18 -1.43
N ALA A 15 -33.42 -36.64 -1.80
CA ALA A 15 -32.19 -35.98 -1.50
C ALA A 15 -32.16 -34.64 -2.30
N LEU A 16 -32.61 -33.58 -1.66
CA LEU A 16 -32.33 -32.23 -2.13
C LEU A 16 -30.82 -32.00 -2.04
N GLY A 17 -30.16 -32.19 -3.17
CA GLY A 17 -28.79 -31.71 -3.33
C GLY A 17 -28.78 -30.24 -3.03
N VAL A 18 -28.25 -29.84 -1.88
CA VAL A 18 -27.92 -28.49 -1.57
C VAL A 18 -26.81 -28.10 -2.54
N SER A 19 -27.20 -27.59 -3.72
CA SER A 19 -26.29 -26.82 -4.55
C SER A 19 -25.87 -25.65 -3.68
N GLY A 20 -24.66 -25.71 -3.14
CA GLY A 20 -24.08 -24.59 -2.41
C GLY A 20 -24.24 -23.35 -3.29
N ALA A 21 -25.10 -22.43 -2.87
CA ALA A 21 -25.10 -21.10 -3.42
C ALA A 21 -23.73 -20.52 -3.06
N PHE A 22 -22.79 -20.59 -3.98
CA PHE A 22 -21.54 -19.80 -3.90
C PHE A 22 -21.97 -18.34 -4.08
N GLY A 23 -22.35 -17.73 -2.97
CA GLY A 23 -22.59 -16.31 -2.92
C GLY A 23 -21.23 -15.63 -2.95
N GLN A 24 -21.06 -14.77 -3.93
CA GLN A 24 -19.93 -13.88 -4.19
C GLN A 24 -18.58 -14.59 -4.45
N ASP A 25 -17.82 -14.05 -5.39
CA ASP A 25 -16.51 -14.50 -5.84
C ASP A 25 -15.46 -14.29 -4.72
N ILE A 26 -15.47 -15.12 -3.69
CA ILE A 26 -14.47 -15.10 -2.63
C ILE A 26 -13.21 -15.74 -3.18
N THR A 27 -12.14 -14.95 -3.27
CA THR A 27 -10.83 -15.49 -3.66
C THR A 27 -10.34 -16.46 -2.61
N PRO A 28 -9.99 -17.72 -2.98
CA PRO A 28 -9.48 -18.69 -2.04
C PRO A 28 -8.24 -18.16 -1.31
N ARG A 29 -8.19 -18.37 0.01
CA ARG A 29 -7.01 -18.05 0.81
C ARG A 29 -5.87 -19.02 0.50
N ALA A 30 -4.65 -18.49 0.53
CA ALA A 30 -3.46 -19.28 0.32
C ALA A 30 -3.28 -20.32 1.44
N LYS A 31 -2.76 -21.49 1.09
CA LYS A 31 -2.37 -22.50 2.08
C LYS A 31 -1.12 -22.06 2.83
N GLU A 32 -1.03 -22.47 4.09
CA GLU A 32 0.19 -22.25 4.87
C GLU A 32 1.40 -22.95 4.21
N GLN A 33 2.57 -22.38 4.41
CA GLN A 33 3.82 -22.97 3.94
C GLN A 33 4.14 -24.22 4.77
N GLU A 34 4.13 -25.40 4.14
CA GLU A 34 4.35 -26.68 4.81
C GLU A 34 5.83 -27.10 4.85
N MET A 35 6.64 -26.59 3.93
CA MET A 35 8.06 -26.96 3.77
C MET A 35 8.88 -25.77 3.25
N PRO A 36 10.21 -25.78 3.45
CA PRO A 36 11.09 -24.79 2.84
C PRO A 36 10.94 -24.78 1.31
N VAL A 37 11.03 -23.60 0.71
CA VAL A 37 10.97 -23.40 -0.75
C VAL A 37 12.25 -22.71 -1.21
N ALA A 38 12.86 -23.27 -2.24
CA ALA A 38 14.02 -22.68 -2.92
C ALA A 38 13.65 -22.36 -4.37
N ILE A 39 13.65 -21.09 -4.74
CA ILE A 39 13.57 -20.65 -6.13
C ILE A 39 15.00 -20.55 -6.65
N THR A 40 15.34 -21.33 -7.68
CA THR A 40 16.69 -21.49 -8.20
C THR A 40 16.78 -21.07 -9.66
N ASN A 41 18.01 -20.94 -10.18
CA ASN A 41 18.27 -20.53 -11.57
C ASN A 41 17.54 -19.23 -11.95
N ALA A 42 17.53 -18.26 -11.03
CA ALA A 42 16.83 -16.99 -11.19
C ALA A 42 17.82 -15.84 -11.30
N LYS A 43 17.45 -14.80 -12.06
CA LYS A 43 18.03 -13.47 -11.92
C LYS A 43 17.38 -12.80 -10.71
N VAL A 44 18.12 -12.65 -9.60
CA VAL A 44 17.58 -12.18 -8.34
C VAL A 44 17.86 -10.69 -8.16
N HIS A 45 16.81 -9.90 -8.12
CA HIS A 45 16.84 -8.47 -7.83
C HIS A 45 16.67 -8.24 -6.33
N VAL A 46 17.79 -8.17 -5.61
CA VAL A 46 17.80 -8.00 -4.15
C VAL A 46 17.24 -6.63 -3.73
N VAL A 47 17.42 -5.62 -4.57
CA VAL A 47 17.04 -4.19 -4.42
C VAL A 47 17.89 -3.44 -3.39
N SER A 48 18.31 -4.07 -2.30
CA SER A 48 19.25 -3.48 -1.31
C SER A 48 20.72 -3.61 -1.71
N GLY A 49 21.00 -4.30 -2.81
CA GLY A 49 22.35 -4.58 -3.30
C GLY A 49 22.35 -4.91 -4.78
N PRO A 50 23.47 -5.40 -5.34
CA PRO A 50 23.58 -5.73 -6.75
C PRO A 50 22.67 -6.89 -7.14
N VAL A 51 22.28 -6.93 -8.41
CA VAL A 51 21.53 -8.04 -9.02
C VAL A 51 22.41 -9.29 -9.07
N ILE A 52 21.86 -10.45 -8.73
CA ILE A 52 22.49 -11.76 -8.80
C ILE A 52 22.02 -12.44 -10.09
N GLU A 53 22.85 -12.50 -11.12
CA GLU A 53 22.50 -12.97 -12.47
C GLU A 53 22.04 -14.43 -12.52
N SER A 54 22.65 -15.30 -11.69
CA SER A 54 22.24 -16.71 -11.54
C SER A 54 22.22 -17.00 -10.04
N GLY A 55 21.07 -16.86 -9.44
CA GLY A 55 20.90 -16.91 -8.00
C GLY A 55 19.76 -17.83 -7.56
N PHE A 56 19.59 -17.82 -6.25
CA PHE A 56 18.48 -18.48 -5.58
C PHE A 56 17.94 -17.63 -4.43
N VAL A 57 16.70 -17.89 -4.07
CA VAL A 57 16.05 -17.40 -2.85
C VAL A 57 15.48 -18.61 -2.11
N LEU A 58 15.96 -18.85 -0.90
CA LEU A 58 15.48 -19.88 0.02
C LEU A 58 14.64 -19.23 1.12
N PHE A 59 13.43 -19.71 1.33
CA PHE A 59 12.56 -19.23 2.39
C PHE A 59 11.83 -20.39 3.10
N ASP A 60 11.58 -20.18 4.38
CA ASP A 60 10.88 -21.10 5.27
C ASP A 60 10.08 -20.33 6.33
N LYS A 61 8.93 -20.90 6.71
CA LYS A 61 8.04 -20.32 7.75
C LYS A 61 7.77 -18.83 7.53
N GLY A 62 7.51 -18.48 6.27
CA GLY A 62 7.17 -17.11 5.89
C GLY A 62 8.33 -16.12 5.81
N LYS A 63 9.58 -16.56 6.04
CA LYS A 63 10.76 -15.68 6.05
C LYS A 63 11.82 -16.14 5.05
N ILE A 64 12.52 -15.18 4.49
CA ILE A 64 13.72 -15.45 3.69
C ILE A 64 14.82 -15.96 4.63
N VAL A 65 15.34 -17.14 4.32
CA VAL A 65 16.45 -17.78 5.05
C VAL A 65 17.77 -17.38 4.44
N GLU A 66 17.86 -17.40 3.10
CA GLU A 66 19.09 -17.12 2.39
C GLU A 66 18.80 -16.65 0.95
N VAL A 67 19.63 -15.72 0.49
CA VAL A 67 19.69 -15.28 -0.91
C VAL A 67 21.14 -15.31 -1.34
N GLY A 68 21.44 -15.86 -2.51
CA GLY A 68 22.80 -15.96 -2.98
C GLY A 68 22.95 -16.40 -4.43
N ALA A 69 24.18 -16.42 -4.91
CA ALA A 69 24.51 -16.94 -6.22
C ALA A 69 24.44 -18.48 -6.25
N MET A 70 23.94 -19.03 -7.37
CA MET A 70 24.08 -20.47 -7.65
C MET A 70 25.53 -20.76 -8.01
N GLY A 71 26.18 -21.63 -7.23
CA GLY A 71 27.57 -22.00 -7.47
C GLY A 71 28.04 -23.15 -6.58
N GLY A 72 29.25 -23.68 -6.84
CA GLY A 72 29.87 -24.68 -5.95
C GLY A 72 29.14 -26.01 -5.79
N GLY A 73 28.24 -26.39 -6.73
CA GLY A 73 27.48 -27.62 -6.62
C GLY A 73 26.41 -27.59 -5.53
N ARG A 74 25.88 -26.42 -5.19
CA ARG A 74 24.83 -26.29 -4.18
C ARG A 74 23.61 -27.13 -4.53
N VAL A 75 23.24 -28.00 -3.61
CA VAL A 75 22.06 -28.85 -3.70
C VAL A 75 21.15 -28.56 -2.51
N PHE A 76 19.88 -28.34 -2.80
CA PHE A 76 18.84 -28.25 -1.76
C PHE A 76 18.36 -29.66 -1.46
N THR A 77 18.59 -30.10 -0.22
CA THR A 77 18.32 -31.50 0.20
C THR A 77 17.11 -31.58 1.11
N GLY A 78 16.63 -32.82 1.31
CA GLY A 78 15.57 -33.11 2.26
C GLY A 78 14.18 -32.76 1.75
N THR A 79 13.42 -32.07 2.59
CA THR A 79 12.00 -31.71 2.33
C THR A 79 11.85 -30.40 1.60
N THR A 80 12.92 -29.79 1.09
CA THR A 80 12.83 -28.49 0.39
C THR A 80 12.18 -28.65 -0.99
N ARG A 81 11.11 -27.91 -1.24
CA ARG A 81 10.53 -27.76 -2.56
C ARG A 81 11.41 -26.87 -3.43
N VAL A 82 11.97 -27.41 -4.50
CA VAL A 82 12.79 -26.65 -5.44
C VAL A 82 11.95 -26.23 -6.64
N ILE A 83 11.98 -24.93 -6.95
CA ILE A 83 11.33 -24.33 -8.11
C ILE A 83 12.43 -23.79 -9.03
N ASP A 84 12.56 -24.36 -10.21
CA ASP A 84 13.48 -23.86 -11.24
C ASP A 84 12.85 -22.66 -11.96
N ALA A 85 13.38 -21.48 -11.76
CA ALA A 85 12.92 -20.26 -12.41
C ALA A 85 13.34 -20.15 -13.89
N LYS A 86 14.21 -21.03 -14.39
CA LYS A 86 14.63 -21.09 -15.81
C LYS A 86 15.14 -19.76 -16.34
N GLY A 87 15.91 -19.03 -15.55
CA GLY A 87 16.46 -17.72 -15.90
C GLY A 87 15.50 -16.53 -15.73
N LYS A 88 14.28 -16.77 -15.24
CA LYS A 88 13.33 -15.71 -14.91
C LYS A 88 13.80 -14.86 -13.75
N ARG A 89 13.14 -13.74 -13.55
CA ARG A 89 13.52 -12.75 -12.55
C ARG A 89 12.70 -12.91 -11.28
N VAL A 90 13.36 -12.67 -10.15
CA VAL A 90 12.73 -12.67 -8.83
C VAL A 90 12.91 -11.28 -8.23
N PHE A 91 11.79 -10.68 -7.83
CA PHE A 91 11.75 -9.37 -7.17
C PHE A 91 11.06 -9.46 -5.81
N PRO A 92 11.38 -8.58 -4.84
CA PRO A 92 10.52 -8.39 -3.68
C PRO A 92 9.16 -7.84 -4.12
N GLY A 93 8.12 -8.15 -3.36
CA GLY A 93 6.79 -7.61 -3.60
C GLY A 93 6.78 -6.09 -3.66
N MET A 94 6.09 -5.53 -4.65
CA MET A 94 5.88 -4.09 -4.74
C MET A 94 4.94 -3.63 -3.63
N ILE A 95 5.14 -2.42 -3.16
CA ILE A 95 4.38 -1.79 -2.09
C ILE A 95 3.75 -0.52 -2.63
N SER A 96 2.42 -0.46 -2.69
CA SER A 96 1.73 0.81 -2.92
C SER A 96 1.78 1.64 -1.64
N PRO A 97 2.53 2.75 -1.58
CA PRO A 97 2.78 3.45 -0.33
C PRO A 97 1.64 4.35 0.13
N PHE A 98 0.66 4.61 -0.73
CA PHE A 98 -0.50 5.46 -0.44
C PHE A 98 -1.70 5.01 -1.26
N THR A 99 -2.70 4.43 -0.60
CA THR A 99 -3.93 3.96 -1.23
C THR A 99 -5.08 3.86 -0.22
N GLN A 100 -6.28 3.63 -0.74
CA GLN A 100 -7.50 3.27 0.01
C GLN A 100 -7.93 1.82 -0.29
N LEU A 101 -7.01 0.99 -0.76
CA LEU A 101 -7.28 -0.41 -1.09
C LEU A 101 -7.79 -1.17 0.14
N GLY A 102 -8.94 -1.83 0.00
CA GLY A 102 -9.65 -2.48 1.11
C GLY A 102 -10.55 -1.55 1.92
N LEU A 103 -10.43 -0.22 1.80
CA LEU A 103 -11.33 0.76 2.43
C LEU A 103 -12.43 1.24 1.46
N ALA A 104 -12.27 1.01 0.16
CA ALA A 104 -13.24 1.38 -0.85
C ALA A 104 -13.30 0.32 -1.95
N GLU A 105 -14.51 -0.16 -2.25
CA GLU A 105 -14.75 -1.11 -3.35
C GLU A 105 -15.18 -0.38 -4.62
N ILE A 106 -16.15 0.52 -4.50
CA ILE A 106 -16.68 1.33 -5.61
C ILE A 106 -16.71 2.79 -5.15
N ALA A 107 -15.82 3.60 -5.70
CA ALA A 107 -15.60 4.98 -5.26
C ALA A 107 -16.87 5.86 -5.28
N THR A 108 -17.82 5.60 -6.19
CA THR A 108 -19.09 6.34 -6.32
C THR A 108 -20.20 5.84 -5.40
N VAL A 109 -20.05 4.67 -4.76
CA VAL A 109 -21.07 4.06 -3.89
C VAL A 109 -20.70 4.27 -2.43
N ARG A 110 -21.40 5.17 -1.74
CA ARG A 110 -21.09 5.52 -0.34
C ARG A 110 -21.06 4.30 0.60
N ALA A 111 -21.98 3.36 0.43
CA ALA A 111 -22.07 2.17 1.28
C ALA A 111 -20.87 1.20 1.15
N SER A 112 -20.01 1.39 0.16
CA SER A 112 -18.80 0.60 -0.06
C SER A 112 -17.51 1.36 0.27
N ARG A 113 -17.60 2.50 0.96
CA ARG A 113 -16.47 3.36 1.34
C ARG A 113 -16.42 3.49 2.85
N ASP A 114 -15.26 3.12 3.40
CA ASP A 114 -14.97 3.19 4.84
C ASP A 114 -13.57 3.79 5.09
N PHE A 115 -13.28 4.88 4.40
CA PHE A 115 -11.99 5.55 4.48
C PHE A 115 -12.04 6.88 5.25
N ASN A 116 -13.19 7.28 5.77
CA ASN A 116 -13.33 8.52 6.55
C ASN A 116 -14.31 8.38 7.69
N GLU A 117 -13.94 8.95 8.83
CA GLU A 117 -14.77 9.06 10.01
C GLU A 117 -15.50 10.41 10.10
N THR A 118 -16.51 10.47 10.98
CA THR A 118 -17.20 11.72 11.28
C THR A 118 -16.35 12.55 12.23
N GLY A 119 -15.95 13.73 11.80
CA GLY A 119 -15.15 14.66 12.61
C GLY A 119 -14.01 15.24 11.79
N ASP A 120 -13.38 16.28 12.37
CA ASP A 120 -12.25 16.95 11.76
C ASP A 120 -10.90 16.51 12.36
N LEU A 121 -10.94 16.03 13.60
CA LEU A 121 -9.79 15.57 14.38
C LEU A 121 -10.10 14.19 14.97
N THR A 122 -9.61 13.14 14.32
CA THR A 122 -9.82 11.74 14.68
C THR A 122 -8.49 10.96 14.72
N PRO A 123 -7.45 11.46 15.42
CA PRO A 123 -6.10 10.86 15.42
C PRO A 123 -6.05 9.44 15.99
N GLU A 124 -7.08 9.00 16.74
CA GLU A 124 -7.23 7.66 17.31
C GLU A 124 -7.65 6.59 16.30
N VAL A 125 -8.12 6.99 15.11
CA VAL A 125 -8.58 6.06 14.08
C VAL A 125 -7.39 5.40 13.38
N TYR A 126 -7.44 4.08 13.20
CA TYR A 126 -6.46 3.30 12.46
C TYR A 126 -7.10 2.73 11.19
N ALA A 127 -6.50 3.01 10.04
CA ALA A 127 -7.02 2.54 8.75
C ALA A 127 -7.21 1.02 8.67
N ALA A 128 -6.31 0.24 9.29
CA ALA A 128 -6.36 -1.22 9.23
C ALA A 128 -7.69 -1.79 9.72
N VAL A 129 -8.32 -1.17 10.73
CA VAL A 129 -9.54 -1.70 11.37
C VAL A 129 -10.75 -1.69 10.42
N ALA A 130 -10.78 -0.74 9.50
CA ALA A 130 -11.86 -0.59 8.51
C ALA A 130 -11.62 -1.41 7.22
N VAL A 131 -10.47 -2.10 7.11
CA VAL A 131 -10.13 -2.84 5.89
C VAL A 131 -11.03 -4.07 5.73
N ASN A 132 -11.66 -4.19 4.57
CA ASN A 132 -12.36 -5.39 4.14
C ASN A 132 -11.34 -6.42 3.62
N PRO A 133 -11.03 -7.51 4.35
CA PRO A 133 -10.07 -8.51 3.89
C PRO A 133 -10.55 -9.27 2.65
N ASP A 134 -11.87 -9.31 2.41
CA ASP A 134 -12.48 -9.96 1.25
C ASP A 134 -12.67 -9.03 0.05
N SER A 135 -12.02 -7.86 0.05
CA SER A 135 -12.03 -6.97 -1.10
C SER A 135 -11.52 -7.69 -2.36
N TRP A 136 -12.33 -7.67 -3.40
CA TRP A 136 -11.98 -8.25 -4.70
C TRP A 136 -10.85 -7.48 -5.42
N LEU A 137 -10.47 -6.31 -4.90
CA LEU A 137 -9.41 -5.48 -5.44
C LEU A 137 -8.01 -5.98 -5.06
N PHE A 138 -7.84 -6.68 -3.92
CA PHE A 138 -6.55 -7.27 -3.54
C PHE A 138 -6.05 -8.28 -4.60
N PRO A 139 -6.85 -9.25 -5.07
CA PRO A 139 -6.44 -10.12 -6.17
C PRO A 139 -6.06 -9.38 -7.45
N VAL A 140 -6.71 -8.24 -7.75
CA VAL A 140 -6.40 -7.40 -8.92
C VAL A 140 -5.02 -6.76 -8.79
N ALA A 141 -4.65 -6.29 -7.61
CA ALA A 141 -3.33 -5.72 -7.35
C ALA A 141 -2.23 -6.80 -7.38
N ARG A 142 -2.49 -7.97 -6.78
CA ARG A 142 -1.53 -9.10 -6.68
C ARG A 142 -1.05 -9.62 -8.02
N VAL A 143 -1.93 -9.71 -9.02
CA VAL A 143 -1.55 -10.24 -10.36
C VAL A 143 -0.55 -9.35 -11.09
N ASN A 144 -0.32 -8.15 -10.59
CA ASN A 144 0.69 -7.23 -11.14
C ASN A 144 1.84 -6.95 -10.15
N GLY A 145 2.04 -7.84 -9.17
CA GLY A 145 3.17 -7.82 -8.25
C GLY A 145 3.05 -6.82 -7.10
N VAL A 146 1.90 -6.13 -6.93
CA VAL A 146 1.65 -5.26 -5.78
C VAL A 146 1.14 -6.14 -4.64
N LEU A 147 1.99 -6.38 -3.63
CA LEU A 147 1.75 -7.39 -2.61
C LEU A 147 1.53 -6.82 -1.21
N ALA A 148 1.81 -5.53 -1.04
CA ALA A 148 1.54 -4.79 0.20
C ALA A 148 1.14 -3.35 -0.11
N SER A 149 0.53 -2.68 0.86
CA SER A 149 0.16 -1.27 0.72
C SER A 149 0.14 -0.52 2.05
N GLY A 150 0.46 0.77 1.97
CA GLY A 150 0.14 1.76 2.99
C GLY A 150 -1.28 2.26 2.78
N VAL A 151 -2.17 1.98 3.73
CA VAL A 151 -3.58 2.33 3.66
C VAL A 151 -3.83 3.56 4.52
N PHE A 152 -4.49 4.56 3.94
CA PHE A 152 -4.66 5.88 4.53
C PHE A 152 -6.13 6.25 4.66
N PRO A 153 -6.62 6.59 5.88
CA PRO A 153 -7.90 7.26 6.03
C PRO A 153 -7.80 8.70 5.51
N THR A 154 -8.91 9.25 5.12
CA THR A 154 -9.03 10.63 4.62
C THR A 154 -10.17 11.35 5.32
N GLY A 155 -10.29 12.66 5.07
CA GLY A 155 -11.35 13.49 5.65
C GLY A 155 -10.91 14.20 6.93
N GLY A 156 -11.30 15.46 7.08
CA GLY A 156 -10.88 16.30 8.19
C GLY A 156 -9.42 16.77 8.12
N SER A 157 -9.00 17.50 9.13
CA SER A 157 -7.64 18.03 9.24
C SER A 157 -6.64 16.98 9.76
N VAL A 158 -7.11 16.06 10.63
CA VAL A 158 -6.34 14.92 11.15
C VAL A 158 -7.23 13.68 11.08
N PRO A 159 -7.28 12.99 9.93
CA PRO A 159 -8.24 11.92 9.68
C PRO A 159 -7.92 10.60 10.40
N GLY A 160 -6.72 10.45 10.94
CA GLY A 160 -6.31 9.23 11.62
C GLY A 160 -4.87 8.83 11.35
N ARG A 161 -4.63 7.53 11.38
CA ARG A 161 -3.32 6.90 11.30
C ARG A 161 -3.28 5.92 10.14
N ALA A 162 -2.23 6.04 9.33
CA ALA A 162 -1.94 5.09 8.26
C ALA A 162 -1.56 3.72 8.83
N SER A 163 -1.87 2.68 8.09
CA SER A 163 -1.49 1.30 8.39
C SER A 163 -0.82 0.66 7.18
N VAL A 164 0.07 -0.32 7.39
CA VAL A 164 0.66 -1.11 6.31
C VAL A 164 0.11 -2.52 6.35
N LEU A 165 -0.37 -2.99 5.20
CA LEU A 165 -1.03 -4.27 5.03
C LEU A 165 -0.34 -5.13 3.97
N ARG A 166 -0.38 -6.45 4.15
CA ARG A 166 -0.17 -7.45 3.09
C ARG A 166 -1.47 -7.66 2.34
N HIS A 167 -1.38 -8.07 1.11
CA HIS A 167 -2.57 -8.38 0.31
C HIS A 167 -3.02 -9.85 0.44
N GLU A 168 -2.76 -10.48 1.59
CA GLU A 168 -3.21 -11.84 1.94
C GLU A 168 -3.42 -11.96 3.45
N GLY A 169 -4.51 -12.60 3.87
CA GLY A 169 -4.89 -12.84 5.26
C GLY A 169 -6.37 -13.12 5.39
N TRP A 170 -6.79 -13.76 6.47
CA TRP A 170 -8.20 -14.06 6.77
C TRP A 170 -8.95 -12.87 7.33
N THR A 171 -8.24 -12.07 8.13
CA THR A 171 -8.78 -10.89 8.80
C THR A 171 -7.85 -9.70 8.57
N TRP A 172 -8.28 -8.50 8.90
CA TRP A 172 -7.43 -7.32 8.83
C TRP A 172 -6.20 -7.44 9.75
N GLU A 173 -6.33 -8.16 10.89
CA GLU A 173 -5.19 -8.42 11.80
C GLU A 173 -4.12 -9.26 11.11
N ASP A 174 -4.53 -10.36 10.42
CA ASP A 174 -3.60 -11.22 9.66
C ASP A 174 -2.89 -10.44 8.55
N MET A 175 -3.62 -9.52 7.90
CA MET A 175 -3.08 -8.69 6.84
C MET A 175 -2.14 -7.60 7.36
N THR A 176 -2.24 -7.21 8.64
CA THR A 176 -1.50 -6.07 9.18
C THR A 176 -0.02 -6.37 9.34
N VAL A 177 0.83 -5.62 8.62
CA VAL A 177 2.30 -5.55 8.81
C VAL A 177 2.62 -4.58 9.93
N ARG A 178 2.02 -3.39 9.86
CA ARG A 178 2.17 -2.32 10.87
C ARG A 178 0.84 -1.58 11.02
N ARG A 179 0.23 -1.71 12.18
CA ARG A 179 -1.05 -1.06 12.47
C ARG A 179 -0.93 0.46 12.50
N ASP A 180 0.15 0.96 13.08
CA ASP A 180 0.47 2.37 13.21
C ASP A 180 1.73 2.70 12.40
N ALA A 181 1.56 3.14 11.16
CA ALA A 181 2.65 3.62 10.33
C ALA A 181 2.92 5.11 10.55
N GLY A 182 1.94 5.88 11.04
CA GLY A 182 2.08 7.29 11.34
C GLY A 182 0.77 8.06 11.30
N LEU A 183 0.78 9.25 11.88
CA LEU A 183 -0.36 10.17 11.91
C LEU A 183 -0.49 10.87 10.55
N ILE A 184 -1.73 11.11 10.12
CA ILE A 184 -2.01 11.84 8.89
C ILE A 184 -2.47 13.25 9.24
N VAL A 185 -1.97 14.24 8.50
CA VAL A 185 -2.38 15.64 8.56
C VAL A 185 -2.68 16.10 7.14
N SER A 186 -3.93 16.40 6.87
CA SER A 186 -4.35 16.99 5.59
C SER A 186 -4.08 18.48 5.63
N TRP A 187 -2.94 18.90 5.06
CA TRP A 187 -2.56 20.31 5.08
C TRP A 187 -3.42 21.12 4.11
N PRO A 188 -4.04 22.24 4.52
CA PRO A 188 -4.94 22.98 3.64
C PRO A 188 -4.21 23.57 2.41
N SER A 189 -4.91 23.65 1.28
CA SER A 189 -4.37 24.32 0.09
C SER A 189 -4.01 25.77 0.40
N MET A 190 -2.82 26.18 -0.06
CA MET A 190 -2.32 27.55 0.15
C MET A 190 -2.79 28.52 -0.96
N ARG A 191 -3.40 27.98 -2.02
CA ARG A 191 -3.93 28.78 -3.14
C ARG A 191 -5.43 29.01 -3.00
N THR A 192 -5.89 30.15 -3.48
CA THR A 192 -7.30 30.43 -3.72
C THR A 192 -7.69 29.97 -5.12
N VAL A 193 -8.93 29.54 -5.26
CA VAL A 193 -9.50 29.14 -6.55
C VAL A 193 -10.51 30.19 -6.98
N THR A 194 -10.31 30.76 -8.16
CA THR A 194 -11.25 31.68 -8.81
C THR A 194 -11.86 30.96 -10.02
N ALA A 195 -13.09 30.47 -9.86
CA ALA A 195 -13.81 29.78 -10.93
C ALA A 195 -15.30 30.06 -10.81
N TRP A 196 -16.04 29.94 -11.93
CA TRP A 196 -17.46 30.23 -11.99
C TRP A 196 -18.33 29.36 -11.07
N TRP A 197 -17.81 28.22 -10.64
CA TRP A 197 -18.48 27.27 -9.73
C TRP A 197 -18.05 27.44 -8.26
N MET A 198 -17.15 28.38 -7.96
CA MET A 198 -16.64 28.63 -6.61
C MET A 198 -17.49 29.71 -5.94
N ASP A 199 -18.34 29.32 -5.00
CA ASP A 199 -19.23 30.24 -4.29
C ASP A 199 -18.52 31.13 -3.26
N LYS A 200 -17.31 30.73 -2.79
CA LYS A 200 -16.56 31.47 -1.78
C LYS A 200 -15.63 32.48 -2.41
N SER A 201 -15.62 33.70 -1.88
CA SER A 201 -14.64 34.73 -2.23
C SER A 201 -13.22 34.27 -1.89
N GLU A 202 -12.22 34.87 -2.51
CA GLU A 202 -10.80 34.60 -2.16
C GLU A 202 -10.51 34.94 -0.71
N ASP A 203 -11.11 36.01 -0.16
CA ASP A 203 -10.97 36.39 1.25
C ASP A 203 -11.55 35.36 2.19
N ASP A 204 -12.70 34.78 1.87
CA ASP A 204 -13.29 33.72 2.67
C ASP A 204 -12.48 32.44 2.59
N GLN A 205 -11.94 32.10 1.42
CA GLN A 205 -11.02 30.97 1.27
C GLN A 205 -9.74 31.17 2.09
N ARG A 206 -9.17 32.38 2.14
CA ARG A 206 -8.02 32.71 2.99
C ARG A 206 -8.34 32.53 4.48
N LYS A 207 -9.48 33.08 4.93
CA LYS A 207 -9.93 32.93 6.34
C LYS A 207 -10.18 31.49 6.71
N ASP A 208 -10.78 30.69 5.82
CA ASP A 208 -11.03 29.26 6.08
C ASP A 208 -9.73 28.47 6.18
N ARG A 209 -8.74 28.77 5.33
CA ARG A 209 -7.39 28.21 5.41
C ARG A 209 -6.70 28.54 6.73
N GLU A 210 -6.72 29.81 7.15
CA GLU A 210 -6.14 30.24 8.41
C GLU A 210 -6.77 29.48 9.59
N LYS A 211 -8.10 29.40 9.63
CA LYS A 211 -8.83 28.60 10.64
C LYS A 211 -8.43 27.13 10.63
N ALA A 212 -8.22 26.52 9.44
CA ALA A 212 -7.81 25.13 9.35
C ALA A 212 -6.38 24.92 9.90
N ILE A 213 -5.44 25.83 9.58
CA ILE A 213 -4.08 25.81 10.11
C ILE A 213 -4.08 25.99 11.63
N ASP A 214 -4.85 26.97 12.14
CA ASP A 214 -4.97 27.24 13.58
C ASP A 214 -5.56 26.01 14.32
N ARG A 215 -6.51 25.33 13.72
CA ARG A 215 -7.10 24.10 14.27
C ARG A 215 -6.06 22.98 14.36
N ILE A 216 -5.23 22.79 13.35
CA ILE A 216 -4.12 21.83 13.38
C ILE A 216 -3.13 22.21 14.49
N ARG A 217 -2.71 23.47 14.59
CA ARG A 217 -1.82 23.95 15.65
C ARG A 217 -2.39 23.71 17.04
N GLU A 218 -3.67 24.03 17.21
CA GLU A 218 -4.37 23.83 18.47
C GLU A 218 -4.45 22.36 18.87
N ALA A 219 -4.70 21.43 17.90
CA ALA A 219 -4.69 20.01 18.17
C ALA A 219 -3.33 19.52 18.73
N PHE A 220 -2.22 19.94 18.13
CA PHE A 220 -0.88 19.62 18.62
C PHE A 220 -0.59 20.24 19.98
N ARG A 221 -1.05 21.48 20.23
CA ARG A 221 -0.92 22.17 21.52
C ARG A 221 -1.68 21.44 22.62
N LEU A 222 -2.94 21.07 22.37
CA LEU A 222 -3.79 20.33 23.30
C LEU A 222 -3.23 18.95 23.62
N ALA A 223 -2.75 18.22 22.60
CA ALA A 223 -2.11 16.93 22.78
C ALA A 223 -0.87 17.01 23.68
N ARG A 224 0.00 18.04 23.50
CA ARG A 224 1.15 18.26 24.38
C ARG A 224 0.74 18.57 25.81
N ALA A 225 -0.27 19.45 26.00
CA ALA A 225 -0.76 19.79 27.33
C ALA A 225 -1.33 18.55 28.03
N TYR A 226 -2.15 17.76 27.34
CA TYR A 226 -2.69 16.51 27.86
C TYR A 226 -1.60 15.51 28.26
N ILE A 227 -0.60 15.28 27.37
CA ILE A 227 0.50 14.37 27.64
C ILE A 227 1.30 14.82 28.87
N ALA A 228 1.61 16.12 28.97
CA ALA A 228 2.35 16.67 30.10
C ALA A 228 1.59 16.50 31.41
N GLU A 229 0.27 16.75 31.41
CA GLU A 229 -0.58 16.56 32.58
C GLU A 229 -0.72 15.08 32.97
N LYS A 230 -0.95 14.21 31.96
CA LYS A 230 -1.09 12.76 32.11
C LYS A 230 0.16 12.09 32.66
N ASP A 231 1.35 12.56 32.27
CA ASP A 231 2.65 12.06 32.72
C ASP A 231 3.11 12.77 34.05
N GLY A 232 2.39 13.77 34.49
CA GLY A 232 2.67 14.50 35.72
C GLY A 232 2.21 13.76 37.02
N PRO A 233 2.51 14.34 38.20
CA PRO A 233 2.22 13.71 39.48
C PRO A 233 0.73 13.36 39.70
N ALA A 234 -0.19 14.14 39.12
CA ALA A 234 -1.64 13.92 39.21
C ALA A 234 -2.21 13.11 38.06
N GLY A 235 -1.37 12.54 37.18
CA GLY A 235 -1.77 11.93 35.93
C GLY A 235 -2.75 10.76 36.04
N ALA A 236 -2.76 10.05 37.19
CA ALA A 236 -3.72 8.99 37.45
C ALA A 236 -5.17 9.51 37.53
N ALA A 237 -5.37 10.77 37.95
CA ALA A 237 -6.68 11.42 38.05
C ALA A 237 -7.14 12.05 36.71
N VAL A 238 -6.24 12.21 35.73
CA VAL A 238 -6.57 12.76 34.41
C VAL A 238 -7.36 11.73 33.59
N PRO A 239 -8.57 12.02 33.11
CA PRO A 239 -9.33 11.12 32.26
C PRO A 239 -8.56 10.80 30.98
N VAL A 240 -8.73 9.57 30.47
CA VAL A 240 -8.12 9.17 29.17
C VAL A 240 -8.90 9.81 28.04
N ASP A 241 -8.21 10.60 27.20
CA ASP A 241 -8.72 11.06 25.90
C ASP A 241 -7.95 10.33 24.80
N LEU A 242 -8.64 9.42 24.11
CA LEU A 242 -8.05 8.55 23.09
C LEU A 242 -7.42 9.34 21.93
N ARG A 243 -7.95 10.52 21.61
CA ARG A 243 -7.42 11.38 20.55
C ARG A 243 -5.99 11.82 20.88
N TRP A 244 -5.79 12.32 22.09
CA TRP A 244 -4.48 12.83 22.51
C TRP A 244 -3.51 11.70 22.88
N GLU A 245 -4.01 10.57 23.40
CA GLU A 245 -3.18 9.37 23.58
C GLU A 245 -2.62 8.88 22.24
N ALA A 246 -3.43 8.89 21.18
CA ALA A 246 -2.99 8.50 19.83
C ALA A 246 -1.86 9.40 19.28
N MET A 247 -1.77 10.66 19.74
CA MET A 247 -0.71 11.57 19.31
C MET A 247 0.61 11.42 20.11
N ARG A 248 0.62 10.63 21.19
CA ARG A 248 1.81 10.44 22.04
C ARG A 248 3.04 9.99 21.26
N GLY A 249 2.88 9.05 20.31
CA GLY A 249 3.99 8.54 19.48
C GLY A 249 4.67 9.61 18.65
N VAL A 250 3.91 10.52 18.03
CA VAL A 250 4.46 11.59 17.18
C VAL A 250 5.09 12.73 17.99
N LEU A 251 4.68 12.86 19.27
CA LEU A 251 5.15 13.88 20.21
C LEU A 251 6.17 13.34 21.23
N ALA A 252 6.68 12.12 21.05
CA ALA A 252 7.66 11.52 21.95
C ALA A 252 8.86 12.44 22.17
N ALA A 253 9.32 12.56 23.44
CA ALA A 253 10.46 13.43 23.79
C ALA A 253 11.74 13.01 23.05
N ASP A 254 11.99 11.69 22.99
CA ASP A 254 13.11 11.12 22.22
C ASP A 254 12.78 11.16 20.72
N ALA A 255 13.50 12.00 19.98
CA ALA A 255 13.32 12.17 18.54
C ALA A 255 13.51 10.85 17.76
N ALA A 256 14.36 9.93 18.23
CA ALA A 256 14.56 8.64 17.58
C ALA A 256 13.32 7.75 17.63
N LYS A 257 12.53 7.88 18.68
CA LYS A 257 11.31 7.08 18.93
C LYS A 257 10.04 7.73 18.36
N ARG A 258 10.13 8.92 17.77
CA ARG A 258 8.96 9.59 17.20
C ARG A 258 8.41 8.81 16.02
N SER A 259 7.09 8.61 16.02
CA SER A 259 6.35 8.09 14.87
C SER A 259 6.32 9.12 13.73
N LEU A 260 6.10 8.65 12.51
CA LEU A 260 5.99 9.48 11.32
C LEU A 260 4.72 10.33 11.35
N VAL A 261 4.78 11.49 10.71
CA VAL A 261 3.61 12.31 10.38
C VAL A 261 3.58 12.50 8.87
N PHE A 262 2.51 12.03 8.26
CA PHE A 262 2.25 12.15 6.83
C PHE A 262 1.46 13.41 6.55
N PHE A 263 2.05 14.37 5.87
CA PHE A 263 1.40 15.60 5.46
C PHE A 263 0.92 15.48 4.01
N GLU A 264 -0.39 15.46 3.80
CA GLU A 264 -0.95 15.55 2.45
C GLU A 264 -0.74 16.98 1.93
N ALA A 265 0.19 17.12 0.96
CA ALA A 265 0.57 18.39 0.36
C ALA A 265 1.04 18.19 -1.08
N GLN A 266 0.48 18.97 -2.01
CA GLN A 266 0.72 18.84 -3.45
C GLN A 266 1.56 19.99 -4.01
N GLU A 267 1.28 21.21 -3.59
CA GLU A 267 1.77 22.42 -4.21
C GLU A 267 2.99 22.99 -3.47
N PHE A 268 3.81 23.76 -4.17
CA PHE A 268 5.01 24.39 -3.62
C PHE A 268 4.78 25.08 -2.28
N ASP A 269 3.81 26.00 -2.22
CA ASP A 269 3.51 26.76 -1.00
C ASP A 269 2.95 25.84 0.11
N GLN A 270 2.16 24.84 -0.27
CA GLN A 270 1.58 23.88 0.65
C GLN A 270 2.67 22.99 1.27
N ILE A 271 3.62 22.49 0.46
CA ILE A 271 4.76 21.69 0.94
C ILE A 271 5.64 22.53 1.88
N ASN A 272 5.96 23.79 1.49
CA ASN A 272 6.76 24.68 2.33
C ASN A 272 6.09 24.95 3.68
N ALA A 273 4.78 25.21 3.69
CA ALA A 273 4.04 25.48 4.93
C ALA A 273 3.97 24.23 5.83
N ALA A 274 3.69 23.05 5.25
CA ALA A 274 3.63 21.78 5.99
C ALA A 274 4.99 21.41 6.58
N VAL A 275 6.08 21.53 5.83
CA VAL A 275 7.43 21.24 6.31
C VAL A 275 7.86 22.26 7.38
N SER A 276 7.57 23.55 7.20
CA SER A 276 7.86 24.58 8.21
C SER A 276 7.14 24.29 9.53
N PHE A 277 5.86 23.91 9.48
CA PHE A 277 5.11 23.49 10.64
C PHE A 277 5.72 22.23 11.29
N ALA A 278 6.08 21.22 10.49
CA ALA A 278 6.70 20.00 11.01
C ALA A 278 8.01 20.29 11.74
N VAL A 279 8.84 21.19 11.20
CA VAL A 279 10.10 21.64 11.83
C VAL A 279 9.83 22.40 13.12
N GLU A 280 8.88 23.34 13.12
CA GLU A 280 8.46 24.10 14.30
C GLU A 280 8.01 23.15 15.43
N GLN A 281 7.24 22.12 15.07
CA GLN A 281 6.72 21.15 16.02
C GLN A 281 7.70 19.99 16.32
N GLY A 282 8.85 19.91 15.66
CA GLY A 282 9.85 18.86 15.84
C GLY A 282 9.36 17.48 15.41
N LEU A 283 8.58 17.37 14.33
CA LEU A 283 7.98 16.13 13.84
C LEU A 283 8.86 15.43 12.81
N LYS A 284 8.73 14.11 12.70
CA LYS A 284 9.29 13.32 11.58
C LYS A 284 8.31 13.36 10.42
N ALA A 285 8.53 14.28 9.47
CA ALA A 285 7.60 14.52 8.37
C ALA A 285 7.86 13.63 7.15
N VAL A 286 6.77 13.26 6.49
CA VAL A 286 6.73 12.71 5.13
C VAL A 286 5.67 13.49 4.36
N ILE A 287 6.00 13.96 3.17
CA ILE A 287 5.03 14.58 2.26
C ILE A 287 4.33 13.48 1.47
N VAL A 288 3.01 13.53 1.44
CA VAL A 288 2.16 12.67 0.61
C VAL A 288 1.56 13.51 -0.52
N GLY A 289 1.74 13.04 -1.75
CA GLY A 289 1.35 13.75 -2.96
C GLY A 289 2.54 14.39 -3.65
N GLY A 290 3.01 15.51 -3.15
CA GLY A 290 4.30 16.11 -3.54
C GLY A 290 4.43 16.49 -5.01
N ARG A 291 3.33 16.91 -5.68
CA ARG A 291 3.37 17.28 -7.11
C ARG A 291 4.50 18.24 -7.42
N ASP A 292 4.67 19.26 -6.59
CA ASP A 292 5.71 20.27 -6.74
C ASP A 292 6.97 19.97 -5.89
N ALA A 293 7.16 18.74 -5.41
CA ALA A 293 8.29 18.36 -4.54
C ALA A 293 9.66 18.63 -5.19
N ALA A 294 9.76 18.48 -6.51
CA ALA A 294 10.98 18.78 -7.25
C ALA A 294 11.39 20.26 -7.19
N LEU A 295 10.47 21.16 -6.82
CA LEU A 295 10.76 22.59 -6.57
C LEU A 295 11.18 22.84 -5.11
N CYS A 296 10.98 21.87 -4.22
CA CYS A 296 11.24 21.99 -2.77
C CYS A 296 12.48 21.20 -2.32
N ILE A 297 13.33 20.73 -3.23
CA ILE A 297 14.46 19.83 -2.98
C ILE A 297 15.33 20.27 -1.81
N GLU A 298 15.76 21.54 -1.78
CA GLU A 298 16.64 22.05 -0.74
C GLU A 298 15.99 21.99 0.65
N LEU A 299 14.70 22.31 0.74
CA LEU A 299 13.94 22.23 1.99
C LEU A 299 13.79 20.78 2.45
N LEU A 300 13.41 19.87 1.54
CA LEU A 300 13.22 18.45 1.83
C LEU A 300 14.51 17.78 2.31
N LYS A 301 15.64 18.07 1.65
CA LYS A 301 16.97 17.59 2.06
C LYS A 301 17.39 18.14 3.41
N LYS A 302 17.30 19.46 3.59
CA LYS A 302 17.71 20.13 4.82
C LYS A 302 17.05 19.55 6.06
N HIS A 303 15.80 19.09 5.94
CA HIS A 303 15.02 18.59 7.07
C HIS A 303 14.77 17.07 7.02
N ASP A 304 15.45 16.33 6.13
CA ASP A 304 15.31 14.88 5.92
C ASP A 304 13.85 14.44 5.75
N VAL A 305 13.07 15.20 4.95
CA VAL A 305 11.66 14.91 4.69
C VAL A 305 11.54 13.96 3.51
N GLY A 306 10.92 12.79 3.74
CA GLY A 306 10.61 11.84 2.67
C GLY A 306 9.39 12.26 1.85
N VAL A 307 9.25 11.71 0.64
CA VAL A 307 8.13 12.01 -0.27
C VAL A 307 7.48 10.73 -0.76
N ILE A 308 6.18 10.60 -0.58
CA ILE A 308 5.33 9.65 -1.33
C ILE A 308 4.80 10.41 -2.54
N TYR A 309 5.43 10.21 -3.69
CA TYR A 309 5.09 10.92 -4.92
C TYR A 309 3.99 10.18 -5.68
N ASN A 310 2.81 10.80 -5.85
CA ASN A 310 1.64 10.19 -6.48
C ASN A 310 1.22 10.86 -7.80
N ASN A 311 2.08 11.69 -8.39
CA ASN A 311 1.69 12.53 -9.52
C ASN A 311 2.46 12.20 -10.82
N VAL A 312 3.02 10.98 -10.93
CA VAL A 312 3.79 10.59 -12.15
C VAL A 312 2.93 10.77 -13.40
N MET A 313 1.69 10.26 -13.39
CA MET A 313 0.76 10.34 -14.52
C MET A 313 -0.13 11.59 -14.48
N GLY A 314 0.13 12.52 -13.57
CA GLY A 314 -0.68 13.72 -13.38
C GLY A 314 -0.44 14.76 -14.46
N MET A 315 -1.49 15.50 -14.79
CA MET A 315 -1.41 16.64 -15.72
C MET A 315 -0.78 17.85 -15.06
N PRO A 316 -0.06 18.72 -15.82
CA PRO A 316 0.42 20.00 -15.33
C PRO A 316 -0.71 20.84 -14.72
N ARG A 317 -0.42 21.52 -13.60
CA ARG A 317 -1.38 22.36 -12.87
C ARG A 317 -0.97 23.81 -12.75
N ARG A 318 0.26 24.15 -13.15
CA ARG A 318 0.77 25.49 -13.20
C ARG A 318 0.96 25.90 -14.64
N ASP A 319 0.80 27.17 -14.96
CA ASP A 319 0.95 27.70 -16.31
C ASP A 319 2.42 27.63 -16.81
N ASP A 320 3.38 27.59 -15.87
CA ASP A 320 4.81 27.50 -16.13
C ASP A 320 5.33 26.05 -16.10
N ALA A 321 4.47 25.06 -15.84
CA ALA A 321 4.89 23.66 -15.77
C ALA A 321 5.07 23.05 -17.16
N GLY A 322 6.17 22.32 -17.35
CA GLY A 322 6.38 21.48 -18.53
C GLY A 322 5.37 20.34 -18.59
N TYR A 323 5.07 19.88 -19.80
CA TYR A 323 4.15 18.75 -19.98
C TYR A 323 4.64 17.44 -19.33
N ASP A 324 5.95 17.31 -19.14
CA ASP A 324 6.65 16.15 -18.63
C ASP A 324 7.16 16.33 -17.19
N ASP A 325 6.90 17.45 -16.55
CA ASP A 325 7.36 17.74 -15.17
C ASP A 325 6.94 16.64 -14.18
N GLY A 326 5.71 16.12 -14.31
CA GLY A 326 5.22 15.04 -13.46
C GLY A 326 6.02 13.74 -13.63
N TYR A 327 6.34 13.39 -14.87
CA TYR A 327 7.10 12.19 -15.20
C TYR A 327 8.57 12.29 -14.76
N ALA A 328 9.19 13.48 -14.93
CA ALA A 328 10.61 13.73 -14.67
C ALA A 328 10.90 14.07 -13.19
N ALA A 329 9.90 14.45 -12.39
CA ALA A 329 10.10 14.84 -11.00
C ALA A 329 10.80 13.74 -10.16
N PRO A 330 10.49 12.44 -10.28
CA PRO A 330 11.19 11.39 -9.55
C PRO A 330 12.70 11.34 -9.84
N ALA A 331 13.11 11.54 -11.09
CA ALA A 331 14.53 11.60 -11.46
C ALA A 331 15.24 12.80 -10.82
N LYS A 332 14.57 13.95 -10.73
CA LYS A 332 15.10 15.14 -10.05
C LYS A 332 15.26 14.91 -8.55
N LEU A 333 14.31 14.21 -7.91
CA LEU A 333 14.37 13.86 -6.48
C LEU A 333 15.50 12.87 -6.21
N GLU A 334 15.68 11.84 -7.06
CA GLU A 334 16.75 10.86 -6.95
C GLU A 334 18.12 11.51 -7.10
N ALA A 335 18.32 12.29 -8.17
CA ALA A 335 19.59 12.98 -8.43
C ALA A 335 20.00 13.92 -7.29
N ALA A 336 19.02 14.49 -6.59
CA ALA A 336 19.26 15.34 -5.42
C ALA A 336 19.47 14.54 -4.13
N GLY A 337 19.24 13.22 -4.12
CA GLY A 337 19.32 12.38 -2.92
C GLY A 337 18.18 12.60 -1.93
N VAL A 338 17.02 13.09 -2.38
CA VAL A 338 15.79 13.15 -1.58
C VAL A 338 15.24 11.74 -1.44
N ARG A 339 14.88 11.35 -0.23
CA ARG A 339 14.24 10.07 0.03
C ARG A 339 12.80 10.09 -0.48
N PHE A 340 12.47 9.21 -1.43
CA PHE A 340 11.13 9.16 -2.01
C PHE A 340 10.69 7.74 -2.36
N CYS A 341 9.40 7.59 -2.60
CA CYS A 341 8.79 6.42 -3.22
C CYS A 341 7.65 6.86 -4.15
N LEU A 342 7.20 5.94 -5.00
CA LEU A 342 6.14 6.19 -5.97
C LEU A 342 4.85 5.51 -5.54
N ALA A 343 3.74 6.25 -5.61
CA ALA A 343 2.38 5.73 -5.54
C ALA A 343 1.73 5.77 -6.93
N SER A 344 0.70 4.96 -7.15
CA SER A 344 -0.01 4.89 -8.44
C SER A 344 -0.66 6.22 -8.80
N GLY A 345 -1.14 6.96 -7.79
CA GLY A 345 -1.93 8.18 -7.98
C GLY A 345 -3.33 7.92 -8.55
N GLU A 346 -3.74 6.65 -8.59
CA GLU A 346 -4.96 6.15 -9.20
C GLU A 346 -6.01 5.78 -8.14
N GLU A 347 -7.24 5.58 -8.57
CA GLU A 347 -8.28 4.99 -7.72
C GLU A 347 -7.98 3.51 -7.40
N THR A 348 -8.53 2.99 -6.31
CA THR A 348 -8.27 1.65 -5.78
C THR A 348 -8.35 0.50 -6.81
N PRO A 349 -9.27 0.48 -7.80
CA PRO A 349 -9.28 -0.55 -8.83
C PRO A 349 -8.06 -0.55 -9.76
N HIS A 350 -7.31 0.56 -9.79
CA HIS A 350 -6.16 0.77 -10.67
C HIS A 350 -4.81 0.68 -9.93
N GLU A 351 -4.78 0.30 -8.65
CA GLU A 351 -3.54 0.11 -7.90
C GLU A 351 -2.55 -0.86 -8.59
N ARG A 352 -3.06 -1.79 -9.38
CA ARG A 352 -2.23 -2.64 -10.25
C ARG A 352 -1.33 -1.87 -11.22
N ASN A 353 -1.62 -0.58 -11.47
CA ASN A 353 -0.85 0.27 -12.40
C ASN A 353 0.42 0.86 -11.76
N LEU A 354 0.68 0.60 -10.47
CA LEU A 354 1.87 1.06 -9.77
C LEU A 354 3.18 0.79 -10.54
N PRO A 355 3.45 -0.42 -11.07
CA PRO A 355 4.66 -0.67 -11.86
C PRO A 355 4.73 0.19 -13.12
N TYR A 356 3.61 0.53 -13.73
CA TYR A 356 3.58 1.37 -14.95
C TYR A 356 3.89 2.83 -14.65
N ALA A 357 3.49 3.35 -13.49
CA ALA A 357 3.92 4.67 -13.03
C ALA A 357 5.45 4.70 -12.83
N ALA A 358 6.02 3.64 -12.24
CA ALA A 358 7.48 3.52 -12.09
C ALA A 358 8.19 3.42 -13.45
N GLY A 359 7.64 2.65 -14.40
CA GLY A 359 8.15 2.54 -15.77
C GLY A 359 8.10 3.86 -16.52
N MET A 360 7.04 4.66 -16.33
CA MET A 360 6.93 6.00 -16.92
C MET A 360 7.99 6.95 -16.34
N ALA A 361 8.22 6.93 -15.03
CA ALA A 361 9.30 7.70 -14.41
C ALA A 361 10.68 7.29 -14.95
N ALA A 362 10.90 5.97 -15.19
CA ALA A 362 12.12 5.47 -15.80
C ALA A 362 12.29 5.95 -17.24
N ALA A 363 11.22 5.99 -18.04
CA ALA A 363 11.24 6.54 -19.39
C ALA A 363 11.58 8.05 -19.43
N HIS A 364 11.43 8.76 -18.30
CA HIS A 364 11.72 10.19 -18.19
C HIS A 364 12.92 10.51 -17.27
N GLY A 365 13.89 9.60 -17.21
CA GLY A 365 15.21 9.87 -16.65
C GLY A 365 15.51 9.26 -15.29
N LEU A 366 14.55 8.60 -14.63
CA LEU A 366 14.84 7.80 -13.46
C LEU A 366 15.51 6.48 -13.90
N SER A 367 16.56 6.00 -13.18
CA SER A 367 17.12 4.69 -13.52
C SER A 367 16.12 3.55 -13.25
N VAL A 368 16.23 2.45 -13.99
CA VAL A 368 15.35 1.27 -13.80
C VAL A 368 15.48 0.73 -12.38
N GLU A 369 16.70 0.71 -11.85
CA GLU A 369 17.01 0.31 -10.49
C GLU A 369 16.34 1.22 -9.46
N ALA A 370 16.42 2.55 -9.64
CA ALA A 370 15.80 3.53 -8.76
C ALA A 370 14.27 3.47 -8.86
N ALA A 371 13.71 3.28 -10.05
CA ALA A 371 12.27 3.11 -10.25
C ALA A 371 11.75 1.84 -9.56
N THR A 372 12.45 0.71 -9.70
CA THR A 372 12.13 -0.54 -8.99
C THR A 372 12.25 -0.35 -7.47
N LYS A 373 13.32 0.31 -7.00
CA LYS A 373 13.49 0.64 -5.58
C LYS A 373 12.38 1.53 -5.06
N ALA A 374 11.92 2.50 -5.83
CA ALA A 374 10.88 3.44 -5.42
C ALA A 374 9.51 2.78 -5.15
N VAL A 375 9.22 1.62 -5.77
CA VAL A 375 7.99 0.84 -5.54
C VAL A 375 8.20 -0.40 -4.65
N THR A 376 9.41 -0.57 -4.10
CA THR A 376 9.75 -1.70 -3.22
C THR A 376 10.42 -1.19 -1.94
N LEU A 377 11.76 -1.20 -1.86
CA LEU A 377 12.52 -0.80 -0.67
C LEU A 377 12.30 0.68 -0.31
N GLY A 378 12.20 1.57 -1.28
CA GLY A 378 11.92 3.00 -1.04
C GLY A 378 10.57 3.20 -0.36
N ALA A 379 9.52 2.50 -0.85
CA ALA A 379 8.21 2.52 -0.23
C ALA A 379 8.26 1.95 1.20
N ALA A 380 8.96 0.82 1.41
CA ALA A 380 9.13 0.23 2.73
C ALA A 380 9.88 1.17 3.71
N GLN A 381 10.90 1.90 3.24
CA GLN A 381 11.64 2.88 4.03
C GLN A 381 10.79 4.07 4.44
N VAL A 382 10.02 4.63 3.50
CA VAL A 382 9.14 5.79 3.76
C VAL A 382 8.00 5.43 4.71
N LEU A 383 7.47 4.19 4.62
CA LEU A 383 6.44 3.69 5.52
C LEU A 383 6.99 3.13 6.84
N GLY A 384 8.31 3.05 7.00
CA GLY A 384 8.96 2.54 8.22
C GLY A 384 8.85 1.03 8.40
N VAL A 385 8.74 0.23 7.34
CA VAL A 385 8.63 -1.24 7.36
C VAL A 385 9.77 -1.95 6.62
N SER A 386 10.87 -1.26 6.38
CA SER A 386 12.01 -1.80 5.63
C SER A 386 12.79 -2.91 6.36
N ASP A 387 12.54 -3.10 7.64
CA ASP A 387 13.00 -4.23 8.43
C ASP A 387 12.28 -5.55 8.06
N LEU A 388 11.09 -5.47 7.48
CA LEU A 388 10.24 -6.60 7.13
C LEU A 388 10.09 -6.82 5.63
N LEU A 389 9.95 -5.74 4.83
CA LEU A 389 9.55 -5.75 3.43
C LEU A 389 10.50 -4.94 2.54
N GLY A 390 10.32 -5.05 1.23
CA GLY A 390 10.89 -4.17 0.20
C GLY A 390 12.23 -4.63 -0.40
N SER A 391 12.88 -5.64 0.15
CA SER A 391 14.11 -6.25 -0.43
C SER A 391 14.18 -7.74 -0.11
N LEU A 392 15.01 -8.46 -0.87
CA LEU A 392 15.24 -9.90 -0.66
C LEU A 392 16.47 -10.11 0.21
N GLU A 393 16.28 -10.13 1.53
CA GLU A 393 17.34 -10.29 2.51
C GLU A 393 16.93 -11.31 3.59
N ALA A 394 17.91 -12.05 4.11
CA ALA A 394 17.66 -13.01 5.19
C ALA A 394 16.99 -12.33 6.39
N GLY A 395 15.99 -12.98 6.96
CA GLY A 395 15.21 -12.49 8.09
C GLY A 395 13.96 -11.67 7.71
N LYS A 396 13.90 -11.10 6.51
CA LYS A 396 12.70 -10.40 6.00
C LYS A 396 11.60 -11.38 5.60
N GLU A 397 10.40 -10.89 5.40
CA GLU A 397 9.29 -11.71 4.94
C GLU A 397 9.52 -12.22 3.52
N ALA A 398 9.16 -13.47 3.28
CA ALA A 398 9.15 -14.07 1.96
C ALA A 398 7.93 -13.59 1.15
N THR A 399 7.90 -12.27 0.90
CA THR A 399 6.90 -11.59 0.07
C THR A 399 7.58 -11.15 -1.22
N LEU A 400 7.38 -11.94 -2.28
CA LEU A 400 8.14 -11.84 -3.53
C LEU A 400 7.34 -12.38 -4.72
N PHE A 401 7.80 -12.08 -5.94
CA PHE A 401 7.22 -12.63 -7.15
C PHE A 401 8.28 -13.04 -8.18
N VAL A 402 7.88 -13.94 -9.09
CA VAL A 402 8.66 -14.38 -10.24
C VAL A 402 7.98 -13.88 -11.51
N CYS A 403 8.76 -13.31 -12.43
CA CYS A 403 8.26 -12.77 -13.68
C CYS A 403 9.23 -13.00 -14.85
N ASP A 404 8.74 -12.80 -16.07
CA ASP A 404 9.48 -13.05 -17.32
C ASP A 404 10.26 -11.83 -17.83
N GLY A 405 10.05 -10.63 -17.24
CA GLY A 405 10.66 -9.36 -17.68
C GLY A 405 11.07 -8.46 -16.52
N GLU A 406 11.37 -7.19 -16.82
CA GLU A 406 11.58 -6.15 -15.80
C GLU A 406 10.26 -5.86 -15.07
N ALA A 407 10.32 -5.75 -13.73
CA ALA A 407 9.12 -5.62 -12.90
C ALA A 407 8.25 -4.40 -13.24
N ILE A 408 8.86 -3.34 -13.79
CA ILE A 408 8.19 -2.07 -14.14
C ILE A 408 7.80 -1.96 -15.62
N ASP A 409 8.03 -3.02 -16.42
CA ASP A 409 7.66 -3.04 -17.84
C ASP A 409 6.21 -3.52 -17.99
N VAL A 410 5.45 -2.82 -18.83
CA VAL A 410 4.04 -3.13 -19.10
C VAL A 410 3.82 -4.49 -19.77
N THR A 411 4.81 -5.03 -20.45
CA THR A 411 4.74 -6.33 -21.14
C THR A 411 5.04 -7.50 -20.22
N THR A 412 5.64 -7.26 -19.05
CA THR A 412 6.05 -8.28 -18.09
C THR A 412 4.85 -9.04 -17.50
N GLN A 413 4.97 -10.36 -17.47
CA GLN A 413 3.97 -11.25 -16.87
C GLN A 413 4.47 -11.77 -15.52
N ILE A 414 3.66 -11.60 -14.48
CA ILE A 414 3.88 -12.22 -13.18
C ILE A 414 3.40 -13.66 -13.26
N GLU A 415 4.27 -14.61 -12.92
CA GLU A 415 3.95 -16.04 -13.04
C GLU A 415 3.75 -16.73 -11.70
N MET A 416 4.47 -16.30 -10.67
CA MET A 416 4.33 -16.82 -9.31
C MET A 416 4.42 -15.68 -8.32
N VAL A 417 3.63 -15.77 -7.27
CA VAL A 417 3.61 -14.81 -6.16
C VAL A 417 3.67 -15.57 -4.85
N PHE A 418 4.47 -15.06 -3.93
CA PHE A 418 4.50 -15.54 -2.55
C PHE A 418 4.30 -14.35 -1.61
N ILE A 419 3.43 -14.52 -0.61
CA ILE A 419 3.22 -13.56 0.49
C ILE A 419 3.42 -14.32 1.79
N GLN A 420 4.39 -13.91 2.60
CA GLN A 420 4.80 -14.66 3.79
C GLN A 420 5.09 -16.14 3.49
N GLY A 421 5.76 -16.43 2.38
CA GLY A 421 6.09 -17.78 1.96
C GLY A 421 4.92 -18.63 1.44
N LYS A 422 3.68 -18.13 1.52
CA LYS A 422 2.47 -18.77 1.00
C LYS A 422 2.37 -18.51 -0.50
N GLU A 423 2.17 -19.55 -1.29
CA GLU A 423 1.97 -19.41 -2.74
C GLU A 423 0.56 -18.87 -3.04
N ILE A 424 0.48 -17.77 -3.75
CA ILE A 424 -0.77 -17.06 -4.03
C ILE A 424 -1.30 -17.45 -5.41
N ALA A 425 -2.56 -17.83 -5.48
CA ALA A 425 -3.23 -18.05 -6.76
C ALA A 425 -3.43 -16.71 -7.51
N LEU A 426 -2.91 -16.63 -8.73
CA LEU A 426 -3.04 -15.47 -9.61
C LEU A 426 -4.41 -15.46 -10.33
N VAL A 427 -5.49 -15.52 -9.55
CA VAL A 427 -6.86 -15.49 -10.04
C VAL A 427 -7.58 -14.28 -9.50
N ASN A 428 -8.26 -13.56 -10.37
CA ASN A 428 -9.14 -12.45 -10.02
C ASN A 428 -10.42 -12.48 -10.88
N LYS A 429 -11.35 -11.58 -10.63
CA LYS A 429 -12.61 -11.47 -11.35
C LYS A 429 -12.41 -11.33 -12.87
N GLN A 430 -11.41 -10.56 -13.30
CA GLN A 430 -11.13 -10.33 -14.72
C GLN A 430 -10.60 -11.60 -15.39
N THR A 431 -9.66 -12.32 -14.76
CA THR A 431 -9.12 -13.58 -15.29
C THR A 431 -10.20 -14.67 -15.34
N ALA A 432 -11.06 -14.75 -14.33
CA ALA A 432 -12.19 -15.69 -14.29
C ALA A 432 -13.21 -15.39 -15.40
N LEU A 433 -13.54 -14.10 -15.62
CA LEU A 433 -14.43 -13.69 -16.71
C LEU A 433 -13.79 -13.96 -18.09
N ALA A 434 -12.51 -13.69 -18.25
CA ALA A 434 -11.79 -13.99 -19.49
C ALA A 434 -11.87 -15.49 -19.84
N GLU A 435 -11.66 -16.38 -18.87
CA GLU A 435 -11.75 -17.83 -19.10
C GLU A 435 -13.19 -18.27 -19.40
N LYS A 436 -14.19 -17.72 -18.69
CA LYS A 436 -15.61 -17.95 -18.96
C LYS A 436 -15.97 -17.62 -20.42
N TYR A 437 -15.50 -16.49 -20.93
CA TYR A 437 -15.81 -16.09 -22.30
C TYR A 437 -14.98 -16.83 -23.35
N ARG A 438 -13.73 -17.22 -23.04
CA ARG A 438 -12.95 -18.12 -23.90
C ARG A 438 -13.67 -19.47 -24.06
N GLU A 439 -14.25 -20.01 -22.99
CA GLU A 439 -15.00 -21.24 -23.05
C GLU A 439 -16.29 -21.08 -23.89
N LYS A 440 -17.01 -19.96 -23.74
CA LYS A 440 -18.18 -19.67 -24.59
C LYS A 440 -17.81 -19.73 -26.07
N TYR A 441 -16.75 -19.05 -26.48
CA TYR A 441 -16.33 -19.01 -27.89
C TYR A 441 -15.76 -20.36 -28.38
N ARG A 442 -15.13 -21.14 -27.52
CA ARG A 442 -14.75 -22.53 -27.86
C ARG A 442 -15.96 -23.38 -28.21
N ARG A 443 -17.03 -23.31 -27.41
CA ARG A 443 -18.29 -24.04 -27.66
C ARG A 443 -18.99 -23.59 -28.96
N GLU A 444 -19.06 -22.29 -29.19
CA GLU A 444 -19.66 -21.76 -30.43
C GLU A 444 -18.87 -22.19 -31.69
N LYS A 445 -17.55 -22.29 -31.61
CA LYS A 445 -16.69 -22.76 -32.70
C LYS A 445 -16.83 -24.28 -32.94
N ALA A 446 -17.03 -25.05 -31.88
CA ALA A 446 -17.21 -26.49 -31.98
C ALA A 446 -18.61 -26.88 -32.50
N ALA A 447 -19.60 -25.98 -32.40
CA ALA A 447 -20.97 -26.17 -32.89
C ALA A 447 -21.17 -25.79 -34.36
N LYS A 448 -20.19 -25.15 -34.97
CA LYS A 448 -20.12 -24.83 -36.43
C LYS A 448 -19.34 -25.88 -37.19
#